data_30241c2676a71c7882ffbd5f15f83b40
#
_entry.id   30241c2676a71c7882ffbd5f15f83b40
#
_cell.length_a   1.000
_cell.length_b   1.000
_cell.length_c   1.000
_cell.angle_alpha   90.00
_cell.angle_beta   90.00
_cell.angle_gamma   90.00
#
_symmetry.space_group_name_H-M   'P 1'
#
loop_
_entity.id
_entity.type
_entity.pdbx_description
1 polymer ?
#
loop_
_entity_poly.entity_id
_entity_poly.type
_entity_poly.pdbx_seq_one_letter_code
_entity_poly.pdbx_strand_id
1 'polypeptide(L)'
;MEKLFKILSDTQASLFVLFQKTWVYHWHVTGPDFYQVHTLFGEQYTALFEEIDRVSEHMRFLGAKPISALSRVSEVSRVSEAKSGLSEMEMIKDLLEDHKSVIEMFGEAAKVSEELNSRGTTNLLDDLNEAHGKFVWFLRSFTE
;
A
#
# COMPACT_ATOMS: atom_id res chain seq x y z
N MET A 1 19.97 -5.62 -10.01
CA MET A 1 18.79 -4.90 -10.56
C MET A 1 17.55 -5.79 -10.69
N GLU A 2 17.67 -7.04 -11.12
CA GLU A 2 16.50 -7.94 -11.23
C GLU A 2 15.77 -8.13 -9.91
N LYS A 3 16.52 -8.32 -8.81
CA LYS A 3 15.95 -8.46 -7.47
C LYS A 3 15.19 -7.19 -7.05
N LEU A 4 15.74 -6.01 -7.37
CA LEU A 4 15.08 -4.74 -7.09
C LEU A 4 13.80 -4.60 -7.91
N PHE A 5 13.84 -4.92 -9.20
CA PHE A 5 12.67 -4.85 -10.07
C PHE A 5 11.56 -5.78 -9.59
N LYS A 6 11.92 -6.98 -9.13
CA LYS A 6 10.94 -7.92 -8.58
C LYS A 6 10.25 -7.35 -7.33
N ILE A 7 11.01 -6.88 -6.37
CA ILE A 7 10.41 -6.35 -5.13
C ILE A 7 9.62 -5.07 -5.38
N LEU A 8 10.03 -4.23 -6.33
CA LEU A 8 9.23 -3.06 -6.72
C LEU A 8 7.94 -3.45 -7.44
N SER A 9 7.96 -4.52 -8.25
CA SER A 9 6.74 -5.06 -8.86
C SER A 9 5.78 -5.61 -7.80
N ASP A 10 6.29 -6.35 -6.82
CA ASP A 10 5.50 -6.85 -5.69
C ASP A 10 4.90 -5.67 -4.90
N THR A 11 5.68 -4.63 -4.70
CA THR A 11 5.26 -3.39 -4.01
C THR A 11 4.17 -2.68 -4.79
N GLN A 12 4.36 -2.45 -6.07
CA GLN A 12 3.36 -1.82 -6.94
C GLN A 12 2.03 -2.59 -6.89
N ALA A 13 2.08 -3.90 -7.06
CA ALA A 13 0.89 -4.75 -7.06
C ALA A 13 0.18 -4.72 -5.70
N SER A 14 0.93 -4.76 -4.61
CA SER A 14 0.37 -4.74 -3.26
C SER A 14 -0.26 -3.39 -2.92
N LEU A 15 0.37 -2.29 -3.31
CA LEU A 15 -0.22 -0.95 -3.18
C LEU A 15 -1.50 -0.82 -3.99
N PHE A 16 -1.53 -1.40 -5.19
CA PHE A 16 -2.72 -1.36 -6.06
C PHE A 16 -3.89 -2.11 -5.43
N VAL A 17 -3.67 -3.30 -4.91
CA VAL A 17 -4.71 -4.07 -4.20
C VAL A 17 -5.15 -3.35 -2.94
N LEU A 18 -4.22 -2.79 -2.17
CA LEU A 18 -4.54 -2.03 -0.96
C LEU A 18 -5.36 -0.77 -1.29
N PHE A 19 -5.03 -0.09 -2.37
CA PHE A 19 -5.82 1.05 -2.90
C PHE A 19 -7.26 0.65 -3.18
N GLN A 20 -7.46 -0.38 -3.99
CA GLN A 20 -8.77 -0.86 -4.38
C GLN A 20 -9.56 -1.33 -3.15
N LYS A 21 -8.93 -2.07 -2.26
CA LYS A 21 -9.50 -2.57 -1.01
C LYS A 21 -9.96 -1.43 -0.09
N THR A 22 -9.13 -0.41 0.10
CA THR A 22 -9.45 0.77 0.91
C THR A 22 -10.61 1.55 0.31
N TRP A 23 -10.63 1.69 -1.01
CA TRP A 23 -11.73 2.34 -1.75
C TRP A 23 -13.05 1.60 -1.54
N VAL A 24 -13.06 0.27 -1.66
CA VAL A 24 -14.23 -0.59 -1.42
C VAL A 24 -14.72 -0.45 0.02
N TYR A 25 -13.82 -0.48 1.00
CA TYR A 25 -14.18 -0.30 2.41
C TYR A 25 -14.73 1.10 2.69
N HIS A 26 -14.21 2.12 2.01
CA HIS A 26 -14.75 3.48 2.05
C HIS A 26 -16.21 3.53 1.63
N TRP A 27 -16.62 2.74 0.63
CA TRP A 27 -18.01 2.67 0.19
C TRP A 27 -18.93 1.94 1.18
N HIS A 28 -18.44 0.85 1.74
CA HIS A 28 -19.26 -0.11 2.48
C HIS A 28 -19.27 0.07 4.00
N VAL A 29 -18.38 0.89 4.54
CA VAL A 29 -18.32 1.08 5.99
C VAL A 29 -19.63 1.66 6.54
N THR A 30 -20.08 1.09 7.65
CA THR A 30 -21.22 1.58 8.44
C THR A 30 -20.87 1.44 9.92
N GLY A 31 -21.50 2.20 10.78
CA GLY A 31 -21.26 2.08 12.20
C GLY A 31 -21.22 3.42 12.93
N PRO A 32 -20.96 3.42 14.24
CA PRO A 32 -21.02 4.64 15.07
C PRO A 32 -20.01 5.72 14.67
N ASP A 33 -18.86 5.33 14.09
CA ASP A 33 -17.82 6.25 13.65
C ASP A 33 -17.78 6.41 12.12
N PHE A 34 -18.91 6.16 11.45
CA PHE A 34 -19.01 6.12 9.99
C PHE A 34 -18.31 7.30 9.31
N TYR A 35 -18.63 8.51 9.69
CA TYR A 35 -18.11 9.69 8.99
C TYR A 35 -16.57 9.78 9.10
N GLN A 36 -16.04 9.55 10.29
CA GLN A 36 -14.60 9.62 10.53
C GLN A 36 -13.86 8.50 9.80
N VAL A 37 -14.39 7.28 9.82
CA VAL A 37 -13.76 6.12 9.18
C VAL A 37 -13.87 6.22 7.66
N HIS A 38 -15.05 6.58 7.15
CA HIS A 38 -15.26 6.83 5.71
C HIS A 38 -14.28 7.90 5.18
N THR A 39 -14.15 9.01 5.91
CA THR A 39 -13.24 10.10 5.56
C THR A 39 -11.79 9.64 5.61
N LEU A 40 -11.39 8.91 6.66
CA LEU A 40 -10.03 8.38 6.80
C LEU A 40 -9.70 7.45 5.64
N PHE A 41 -10.58 6.50 5.31
CA PHE A 41 -10.37 5.60 4.17
C PHE A 41 -10.27 6.38 2.85
N GLY A 42 -11.05 7.47 2.70
CA GLY A 42 -10.97 8.36 1.55
C GLY A 42 -9.61 9.04 1.41
N GLU A 43 -9.07 9.54 2.50
CA GLU A 43 -7.73 10.14 2.52
C GLU A 43 -6.65 9.08 2.21
N GLN A 44 -6.79 7.88 2.76
CA GLN A 44 -5.84 6.79 2.57
C GLN A 44 -5.84 6.29 1.13
N TYR A 45 -6.99 6.04 0.51
CA TYR A 45 -6.98 5.57 -0.88
C TYR A 45 -6.48 6.63 -1.85
N THR A 46 -6.74 7.89 -1.57
CA THR A 46 -6.24 9.00 -2.39
C THR A 46 -4.71 9.05 -2.36
N ALA A 47 -4.12 8.91 -1.18
CA ALA A 47 -2.66 8.82 -1.03
C ALA A 47 -2.09 7.60 -1.74
N LEU A 48 -2.74 6.45 -1.61
CA LEU A 48 -2.33 5.21 -2.27
C LEU A 48 -2.35 5.32 -3.79
N PHE A 49 -3.33 6.00 -4.35
CA PHE A 49 -3.40 6.28 -5.79
C PHE A 49 -2.15 7.00 -6.28
N GLU A 50 -1.73 8.03 -5.56
CA GLU A 50 -0.52 8.80 -5.90
C GLU A 50 0.75 7.97 -5.68
N GLU A 51 0.79 7.13 -4.66
CA GLU A 51 1.94 6.25 -4.40
C GLU A 51 2.14 5.21 -5.50
N ILE A 52 1.05 4.61 -6.00
CA ILE A 52 1.10 3.65 -7.11
C ILE A 52 1.72 4.30 -8.34
N ASP A 53 1.28 5.51 -8.67
CA ASP A 53 1.80 6.28 -9.79
C ASP A 53 3.30 6.56 -9.61
N ARG A 54 3.66 7.04 -8.43
CA ARG A 54 5.04 7.37 -8.08
C ARG A 54 5.98 6.16 -8.16
N VAL A 55 5.55 5.00 -7.64
CA VAL A 55 6.35 3.76 -7.73
C VAL A 55 6.46 3.28 -9.17
N SER A 56 5.37 3.32 -9.92
CA SER A 56 5.34 2.88 -11.32
C SER A 56 6.23 3.76 -12.20
N GLU A 57 6.19 5.06 -12.05
CA GLU A 57 7.05 5.98 -12.78
C GLU A 57 8.53 5.79 -12.38
N HIS A 58 8.79 5.58 -11.10
CA HIS A 58 10.15 5.29 -10.64
C HIS A 58 10.71 4.00 -11.25
N MET A 59 9.87 2.95 -11.37
CA MET A 59 10.24 1.73 -12.08
C MET A 59 10.63 2.03 -13.53
N ARG A 60 9.86 2.88 -14.23
CA ARG A 60 10.20 3.32 -15.59
C ARG A 60 11.52 4.09 -15.63
N PHE A 61 11.73 4.95 -14.66
CA PHE A 61 12.98 5.69 -14.50
C PHE A 61 14.20 4.75 -14.39
N LEU A 62 14.04 3.62 -13.69
CA LEU A 62 15.08 2.60 -13.53
C LEU A 62 15.23 1.67 -14.76
N GLY A 63 14.34 1.76 -15.73
CA GLY A 63 14.33 0.89 -16.92
C GLY A 63 13.43 -0.35 -16.78
N ALA A 64 12.72 -0.51 -15.67
CA ALA A 64 11.78 -1.61 -15.47
C ALA A 64 10.41 -1.30 -16.10
N LYS A 65 9.59 -2.34 -16.26
CA LYS A 65 8.21 -2.22 -16.74
C LYS A 65 7.25 -2.52 -15.59
N PRO A 66 6.42 -1.55 -15.18
CA PRO A 66 5.35 -1.81 -14.20
C PRO A 66 4.37 -2.84 -14.72
N ILE A 67 3.71 -3.53 -13.77
CA ILE A 67 2.66 -4.49 -14.09
C ILE A 67 1.46 -3.71 -14.67
N SER A 68 0.90 -4.18 -15.76
CA SER A 68 -0.19 -3.50 -16.47
C SER A 68 -1.53 -4.24 -16.40
N ALA A 69 -1.53 -5.57 -16.33
CA ALA A 69 -2.75 -6.36 -16.32
C ALA A 69 -3.30 -6.54 -14.89
N LEU A 70 -4.57 -6.23 -14.68
CA LEU A 70 -5.21 -6.39 -13.36
C LEU A 70 -5.11 -7.81 -12.81
N SER A 71 -5.27 -8.82 -13.66
CA SER A 71 -5.10 -10.22 -13.26
C SER A 71 -3.70 -10.50 -12.70
N ARG A 72 -2.69 -9.89 -13.30
CA ARG A 72 -1.30 -10.04 -12.84
C ARG A 72 -1.05 -9.29 -11.54
N VAL A 73 -1.67 -8.13 -11.36
CA VAL A 73 -1.61 -7.37 -10.09
C VAL A 73 -2.14 -8.23 -8.94
N SER A 74 -3.30 -8.83 -9.13
CA SER A 74 -3.92 -9.70 -8.12
C SER A 74 -3.05 -10.92 -7.78
N GLU A 75 -2.42 -11.55 -8.77
CA GLU A 75 -1.51 -12.69 -8.56
C GLU A 75 -0.26 -12.33 -7.77
N VAL A 76 0.33 -11.18 -8.04
CA VAL A 76 1.64 -10.77 -7.50
C VAL A 76 1.50 -10.12 -6.13
N SER A 77 0.36 -9.48 -5.86
CA SER A 77 0.11 -8.77 -4.60
C SER A 77 0.29 -9.66 -3.37
N ARG A 78 0.99 -9.14 -2.37
CA ARG A 78 1.08 -9.77 -1.03
C ARG A 78 -0.09 -9.35 -0.12
N VAL A 79 -0.91 -8.40 -0.59
CA VAL A 79 -2.12 -7.95 0.10
C VAL A 79 -3.32 -8.68 -0.51
N SER A 80 -4.20 -9.21 0.34
CA SER A 80 -5.42 -9.88 -0.08
C SER A 80 -6.50 -8.85 -0.44
N GLU A 81 -7.38 -9.22 -1.36
CA GLU A 81 -8.50 -8.37 -1.79
C GLU A 81 -9.50 -8.10 -0.64
N ALA A 82 -10.38 -7.12 -0.85
CA ALA A 82 -11.42 -6.76 0.10
C ALA A 82 -12.32 -7.96 0.43
N LYS A 83 -12.70 -8.06 1.70
CA LYS A 83 -13.63 -9.07 2.21
C LYS A 83 -15.02 -8.49 2.32
N SER A 84 -16.05 -9.31 2.07
CA SER A 84 -17.45 -8.92 2.22
C SER A 84 -17.92 -9.07 3.67
N GLY A 85 -18.88 -8.23 4.07
CA GLY A 85 -19.59 -8.39 5.34
C GLY A 85 -18.81 -8.04 6.59
N LEU A 86 -17.72 -7.29 6.48
CA LEU A 86 -16.94 -6.85 7.64
C LEU A 86 -17.63 -5.68 8.36
N SER A 87 -17.51 -5.67 9.67
CA SER A 87 -17.85 -4.52 10.49
C SER A 87 -16.83 -3.40 10.31
N GLU A 88 -17.17 -2.21 10.77
CA GLU A 88 -16.26 -1.05 10.79
C GLU A 88 -14.90 -1.40 11.44
N MET A 89 -14.94 -2.00 12.63
CA MET A 89 -13.73 -2.37 13.35
C MET A 89 -12.93 -3.47 12.64
N GLU A 90 -13.62 -4.44 12.03
CA GLU A 90 -12.98 -5.49 11.25
C GLU A 90 -12.27 -4.94 10.02
N MET A 91 -12.88 -3.96 9.33
CA MET A 91 -12.25 -3.26 8.19
C MET A 91 -10.98 -2.52 8.64
N ILE A 92 -11.06 -1.78 9.75
CA ILE A 92 -9.94 -1.05 10.33
C ILE A 92 -8.78 -2.00 10.64
N LYS A 93 -9.06 -3.10 11.31
CA LYS A 93 -8.03 -4.09 11.69
C LYS A 93 -7.41 -4.77 10.47
N ASP A 94 -8.23 -5.07 9.46
CA ASP A 94 -7.75 -5.68 8.21
C ASP A 94 -6.78 -4.75 7.49
N LEU A 95 -7.15 -3.48 7.30
CA LEU A 95 -6.27 -2.50 6.68
C LEU A 95 -5.02 -2.20 7.52
N LEU A 96 -5.15 -2.21 8.84
CA LEU A 96 -4.01 -2.02 9.75
C LEU A 96 -2.93 -3.08 9.52
N GLU A 97 -3.31 -4.34 9.41
CA GLU A 97 -2.37 -5.43 9.13
C GLU A 97 -1.78 -5.32 7.73
N ASP A 98 -2.57 -4.89 6.75
CA ASP A 98 -2.08 -4.66 5.38
C ASP A 98 -1.00 -3.58 5.33
N HIS A 99 -1.19 -2.45 6.01
CA HIS A 99 -0.19 -1.39 6.06
C HIS A 99 1.10 -1.84 6.74
N LYS A 100 1.00 -2.67 7.79
CA LYS A 100 2.18 -3.27 8.44
C LYS A 100 2.96 -4.15 7.46
N SER A 101 2.26 -4.99 6.70
CA SER A 101 2.87 -5.85 5.69
C SER A 101 3.57 -5.06 4.59
N VAL A 102 2.95 -3.97 4.14
CA VAL A 102 3.53 -3.10 3.11
C VAL A 102 4.77 -2.37 3.64
N ILE A 103 4.77 -1.96 4.90
CA ILE A 103 5.96 -1.38 5.56
C ILE A 103 7.13 -2.37 5.55
N GLU A 104 6.87 -3.64 5.82
CA GLU A 104 7.90 -4.69 5.74
C GLU A 104 8.46 -4.81 4.31
N MET A 105 7.59 -4.75 3.31
CA MET A 105 8.02 -4.77 1.89
C MET A 105 8.91 -3.57 1.54
N PHE A 106 8.58 -2.39 2.04
CA PHE A 106 9.43 -1.20 1.85
C PHE A 106 10.81 -1.41 2.45
N GLY A 107 10.88 -2.02 3.62
CA GLY A 107 12.15 -2.35 4.27
C GLY A 107 13.00 -3.35 3.47
N GLU A 108 12.38 -4.39 2.91
CA GLU A 108 13.05 -5.36 2.03
C GLU A 108 13.59 -4.66 0.78
N ALA A 109 12.77 -3.84 0.13
CA ALA A 109 13.16 -3.11 -1.07
C ALA A 109 14.27 -2.08 -0.77
N ALA A 110 14.21 -1.41 0.37
CA ALA A 110 15.22 -0.45 0.79
C ALA A 110 16.60 -1.11 0.95
N LYS A 111 16.66 -2.27 1.58
CA LYS A 111 17.92 -3.04 1.69
C LYS A 111 18.54 -3.34 0.32
N VAL A 112 17.72 -3.81 -0.61
CA VAL A 112 18.19 -4.12 -1.97
C VAL A 112 18.68 -2.85 -2.67
N SER A 113 17.95 -1.74 -2.52
CA SER A 113 18.33 -0.46 -3.16
C SER A 113 19.61 0.12 -2.57
N GLU A 114 19.84 -0.03 -1.27
CA GLU A 114 21.08 0.37 -0.60
C GLU A 114 22.29 -0.43 -1.11
N GLU A 115 22.16 -1.75 -1.22
CA GLU A 115 23.20 -2.63 -1.75
C GLU A 115 23.59 -2.23 -3.19
N LEU A 116 22.66 -1.69 -3.96
CA LEU A 116 22.87 -1.23 -5.33
C LEU A 116 23.25 0.26 -5.43
N ASN A 117 23.37 0.95 -4.31
CA ASN A 117 23.60 2.40 -4.25
C ASN A 117 22.53 3.21 -5.02
N SER A 118 21.30 2.69 -5.08
CA SER A 118 20.17 3.35 -5.74
C SER A 118 19.49 4.32 -4.76
N ARG A 119 20.16 5.43 -4.50
CA ARG A 119 19.74 6.40 -3.46
C ARG A 119 18.35 6.98 -3.69
N GLY A 120 18.00 7.26 -4.94
CA GLY A 120 16.67 7.76 -5.29
C GLY A 120 15.56 6.74 -4.94
N THR A 121 15.84 5.46 -5.14
CA THR A 121 14.91 4.38 -4.73
C THR A 121 14.78 4.29 -3.22
N THR A 122 15.90 4.35 -2.51
CA THR A 122 15.90 4.34 -1.03
C THR A 122 15.09 5.51 -0.49
N ASN A 123 15.30 6.72 -1.01
CA ASN A 123 14.55 7.91 -0.59
C ASN A 123 13.05 7.78 -0.84
N LEU A 124 12.66 7.24 -2.00
CA LEU A 124 11.24 6.97 -2.31
C LEU A 124 10.64 6.02 -1.28
N LEU A 125 11.32 4.92 -0.99
CA LEU A 125 10.84 3.91 -0.04
C LEU A 125 10.76 4.44 1.39
N ASP A 126 11.69 5.29 1.80
CA ASP A 126 11.66 5.95 3.11
C ASP A 126 10.44 6.88 3.23
N ASP A 127 10.14 7.66 2.19
CA ASP A 127 8.94 8.52 2.15
C ASP A 127 7.66 7.69 2.28
N LEU A 128 7.57 6.59 1.54
CA LEU A 128 6.42 5.68 1.60
C LEU A 128 6.29 5.02 2.98
N ASN A 129 7.41 4.62 3.56
CA ASN A 129 7.46 4.02 4.89
C ASN A 129 6.90 4.99 5.95
N GLU A 130 7.31 6.24 5.92
CA GLU A 130 6.82 7.27 6.84
C GLU A 130 5.31 7.49 6.67
N ALA A 131 4.83 7.62 5.43
CA ALA A 131 3.41 7.81 5.14
C ALA A 131 2.56 6.65 5.67
N HIS A 132 2.99 5.41 5.45
CA HIS A 132 2.28 4.23 5.95
C HIS A 132 2.39 4.07 7.47
N GLY A 133 3.48 4.50 8.07
CA GLY A 133 3.61 4.59 9.53
C GLY A 133 2.54 5.49 10.14
N LYS A 134 2.23 6.60 9.49
CA LYS A 134 1.15 7.50 9.90
C LYS A 134 -0.23 6.85 9.72
N PHE A 135 -0.45 6.12 8.64
CA PHE A 135 -1.70 5.38 8.44
C PHE A 135 -1.89 4.30 9.50
N VAL A 136 -0.82 3.58 9.86
CA VAL A 136 -0.84 2.61 10.96
C VAL A 136 -1.25 3.29 12.27
N TRP A 137 -0.66 4.43 12.58
CA TRP A 137 -1.01 5.19 13.79
C TRP A 137 -2.50 5.56 13.80
N PHE A 138 -3.02 6.10 12.72
CA PHE A 138 -4.42 6.52 12.64
C PHE A 138 -5.37 5.33 12.80
N LEU A 139 -5.13 4.23 12.09
CA LEU A 139 -5.95 3.03 12.16
C LEU A 139 -5.90 2.39 13.55
N ARG A 140 -4.69 2.26 14.12
CA ARG A 140 -4.48 1.70 15.45
C ARG A 140 -5.24 2.48 16.51
N SER A 141 -5.33 3.80 16.37
CA SER A 141 -6.00 4.67 17.34
C SER A 141 -7.48 4.37 17.49
N PHE A 142 -8.12 3.78 16.48
CA PHE A 142 -9.49 3.30 16.58
C PHE A 142 -9.60 1.98 17.35
N THR A 143 -8.50 1.26 17.54
CA THR A 143 -8.48 -0.07 18.18
C THR A 143 -8.06 -0.03 19.66
N GLU A 144 -7.65 1.11 20.14
CA GLU A 144 -7.20 1.33 21.52
C GLU A 144 -8.33 1.72 22.47
#